data_4c9cfe5802726094a8bcefab895a75b9
#
_entry.id   4c9cfe5802726094a8bcefab895a75b9
#
_cell.length_a   1.000
_cell.length_b   1.000
_cell.length_c   1.000
_cell.angle_alpha   90.00
_cell.angle_beta   90.00
_cell.angle_gamma   90.00
#
_symmetry.space_group_name_H-M   'P 1'
#
loop_
_entity.id
_entity.type
_entity.pdbx_description
1 polymer ?
#
loop_
_entity_poly.entity_id
_entity_poly.type
_entity_poly.pdbx_seq_one_letter_code
_entity_poly.pdbx_strand_id
1 'polypeptide(L)'
;LKEKIRLYIEENKEELFKTIQDVVRIKSVVGNEQEMQLYMKKKYEELNLILHEIEPKYEKVSAHEAFIDSGIPFEDRKNIIGIHKGVSNGKSLTIHGHVDVVSPEPYSNWTMDPWSGDIIGNKLYGRGSADMKAGLISNWFALKTLIDLGYPIAGDVQLHSVIEEEAGGGGGALACLEEGFVTDGYISTEPHNLNMTISHGGIMYFRVYVKGRTAHAGLAHEGINAISKMMKILSALDELSEWRAKNVKFDLFEKGSGQSVHLNLGVLKAGDWVSTVPGEAILEGRIGFIPGETREEIKQLVQDTIMKSVLGDEWMDKNPPVIEWFGWSTEPWYQDPENPFVKLFIENAEDVMGHKVIMVGRAGGNDARFTQYYGKQGLCFGPIGENMHGPDECVHLDSVVEVTNVLANYIIKWSES
;
A
#
# COMPACT_ATOMS: atom_id res chain seq x y z
N LEU A 1 27.60 0.55 20.48
CA LEU A 1 27.11 1.24 19.29
C LEU A 1 25.62 1.60 19.42
N LYS A 2 24.72 0.66 19.77
CA LYS A 2 23.29 0.89 19.96
C LYS A 2 22.98 2.14 20.82
N GLU A 3 23.68 2.29 21.95
CA GLU A 3 23.50 3.45 22.82
C GLU A 3 23.97 4.77 22.16
N LYS A 4 25.04 4.75 21.36
CA LYS A 4 25.50 5.94 20.62
C LYS A 4 24.47 6.35 19.57
N ILE A 5 23.87 5.40 18.84
CA ILE A 5 22.80 5.64 17.88
C ILE A 5 21.60 6.27 18.58
N ARG A 6 21.15 5.66 19.67
CA ARG A 6 20.03 6.15 20.47
C ARG A 6 20.24 7.59 20.95
N LEU A 7 21.41 7.88 21.52
CA LEU A 7 21.75 9.21 22.02
C LEU A 7 21.81 10.24 20.87
N TYR A 8 22.45 9.90 19.75
CA TYR A 8 22.49 10.78 18.59
C TYR A 8 21.09 11.15 18.09
N ILE A 9 20.21 10.16 17.94
CA ILE A 9 18.83 10.40 17.46
C ILE A 9 18.07 11.25 18.47
N GLU A 10 18.18 10.97 19.77
CA GLU A 10 17.52 11.76 20.81
C GLU A 10 18.00 13.22 20.87
N GLU A 11 19.29 13.45 20.72
CA GLU A 11 19.89 14.80 20.68
C GLU A 11 19.49 15.58 19.43
N ASN A 12 19.18 14.90 18.31
CA ASN A 12 18.86 15.52 17.03
C ASN A 12 17.39 15.30 16.57
N LYS A 13 16.51 14.83 17.45
CA LYS A 13 15.11 14.55 17.09
C LYS A 13 14.31 15.77 16.60
N GLU A 14 14.70 16.96 17.02
CA GLU A 14 14.05 18.19 16.56
C GLU A 14 14.29 18.42 15.05
N GLU A 15 15.49 18.05 14.52
CA GLU A 15 15.74 18.04 13.09
C GLU A 15 14.85 17.03 12.36
N LEU A 16 14.72 15.82 12.92
CA LEU A 16 13.85 14.78 12.41
C LEU A 16 12.38 15.28 12.33
N PHE A 17 11.85 15.82 13.42
CA PHE A 17 10.47 16.31 13.48
C PHE A 17 10.25 17.50 12.54
N LYS A 18 11.18 18.44 12.51
CA LYS A 18 11.12 19.59 11.60
C LYS A 18 11.12 19.16 10.14
N THR A 19 11.92 18.15 9.80
CA THR A 19 11.95 17.61 8.43
C THR A 19 10.62 16.97 8.06
N ILE A 20 9.97 16.25 8.98
CA ILE A 20 8.63 15.69 8.75
C ILE A 20 7.59 16.81 8.57
N GLN A 21 7.63 17.88 9.38
CA GLN A 21 6.76 19.04 9.20
C GLN A 21 6.91 19.66 7.81
N ASP A 22 8.16 19.81 7.34
CA ASP A 22 8.45 20.41 6.05
C ASP A 22 7.86 19.57 4.90
N VAL A 23 8.02 18.25 4.94
CA VAL A 23 7.49 17.37 3.88
C VAL A 23 5.96 17.22 3.94
N VAL A 24 5.34 17.31 5.11
CA VAL A 24 3.87 17.31 5.22
C VAL A 24 3.27 18.55 4.55
N ARG A 25 3.96 19.69 4.62
CA ARG A 25 3.55 20.93 3.95
C ARG A 25 3.63 20.90 2.43
N ILE A 26 4.39 19.96 1.86
CA ILE A 26 4.47 19.76 0.41
C ILE A 26 3.25 18.92 -0.05
N LYS A 27 2.46 19.48 -0.96
CA LYS A 27 1.21 18.88 -1.45
C LYS A 27 1.48 17.86 -2.57
N SER A 28 1.92 16.67 -2.21
CA SER A 28 2.30 15.60 -3.13
C SER A 28 1.15 14.60 -3.36
N VAL A 29 -0.05 15.09 -3.69
CA VAL A 29 -1.15 14.19 -4.09
C VAL A 29 -0.74 13.40 -5.33
N VAL A 30 -1.15 12.12 -5.41
CA VAL A 30 -0.84 11.24 -6.56
C VAL A 30 -0.96 11.99 -7.89
N GLY A 31 0.08 11.94 -8.71
CA GLY A 31 0.19 12.70 -9.96
C GLY A 31 0.88 14.07 -9.83
N ASN A 32 1.16 14.55 -8.60
CA ASN A 32 1.79 15.86 -8.33
C ASN A 32 2.97 15.74 -7.35
N GLU A 33 3.84 14.76 -7.56
CA GLU A 33 4.89 14.39 -6.61
C GLU A 33 6.21 15.18 -6.80
N GLN A 34 6.33 15.95 -7.87
CA GLN A 34 7.61 16.55 -8.31
C GLN A 34 8.29 17.40 -7.24
N GLU A 35 7.55 18.27 -6.54
CA GLU A 35 8.11 19.14 -5.50
C GLU A 35 8.68 18.33 -4.33
N MET A 36 7.97 17.27 -3.94
CA MET A 36 8.40 16.38 -2.87
C MET A 36 9.63 15.57 -3.28
N GLN A 37 9.71 15.10 -4.52
CA GLN A 37 10.88 14.39 -5.04
C GLN A 37 12.11 15.30 -5.13
N LEU A 38 11.93 16.58 -5.50
CA LEU A 38 13.03 17.56 -5.46
C LEU A 38 13.53 17.82 -4.03
N TYR A 39 12.63 17.82 -3.05
CA TYR A 39 13.00 17.91 -1.64
C TYR A 39 13.83 16.69 -1.20
N MET A 40 13.34 15.46 -1.50
CA MET A 40 14.07 14.24 -1.15
C MET A 40 15.42 14.13 -1.85
N LYS A 41 15.50 14.55 -3.12
CA LYS A 41 16.78 14.63 -3.83
C LYS A 41 17.81 15.47 -3.06
N LYS A 42 17.44 16.67 -2.59
CA LYS A 42 18.31 17.52 -1.78
C LYS A 42 18.74 16.84 -0.48
N LYS A 43 17.80 16.16 0.20
CA LYS A 43 18.11 15.41 1.42
C LYS A 43 19.12 14.28 1.19
N TYR A 44 19.07 13.63 0.03
CA TYR A 44 20.04 12.59 -0.34
C TYR A 44 21.38 13.20 -0.76
N GLU A 45 21.38 14.38 -1.40
CA GLU A 45 22.60 15.15 -1.71
C GLU A 45 23.35 15.57 -0.44
N GLU A 46 22.62 15.99 0.62
CA GLU A 46 23.21 16.35 1.93
C GLU A 46 24.03 15.19 2.55
N LEU A 47 23.67 13.94 2.25
CA LEU A 47 24.37 12.73 2.70
C LEU A 47 25.46 12.26 1.72
N ASN A 48 25.72 12.99 0.64
CA ASN A 48 26.64 12.62 -0.44
C ASN A 48 26.33 11.24 -1.06
N LEU A 49 25.05 10.88 -1.17
CA LEU A 49 24.64 9.63 -1.80
C LEU A 49 24.82 9.68 -3.32
N ILE A 50 25.07 8.53 -3.94
CA ILE A 50 25.04 8.39 -5.40
C ILE A 50 23.57 8.43 -5.83
N LEU A 51 23.19 9.43 -6.62
CA LEU A 51 21.81 9.66 -7.00
C LEU A 51 21.46 9.05 -8.35
N HIS A 52 20.25 8.47 -8.41
CA HIS A 52 19.61 8.07 -9.65
C HIS A 52 18.19 8.64 -9.69
N GLU A 53 17.83 9.22 -10.83
CA GLU A 53 16.49 9.72 -11.14
C GLU A 53 15.86 8.80 -12.16
N ILE A 54 14.77 8.11 -11.78
CA ILE A 54 14.10 7.09 -12.60
C ILE A 54 12.74 7.62 -13.02
N GLU A 55 12.62 8.01 -14.28
CA GLU A 55 11.32 8.27 -14.90
C GLU A 55 10.76 6.95 -15.44
N PRO A 56 9.59 6.49 -14.95
CA PRO A 56 9.03 5.21 -15.37
C PRO A 56 8.71 5.20 -16.88
N LYS A 57 8.98 4.07 -17.53
CA LYS A 57 8.61 3.86 -18.94
C LYS A 57 7.41 2.93 -19.01
N TYR A 58 6.28 3.46 -19.48
CA TYR A 58 5.02 2.72 -19.52
C TYR A 58 5.17 1.35 -20.20
N GLU A 59 5.83 1.30 -21.37
CA GLU A 59 6.01 0.07 -22.13
C GLU A 59 6.80 -1.00 -21.35
N LYS A 60 7.69 -0.58 -20.45
CA LYS A 60 8.50 -1.49 -19.64
C LYS A 60 7.69 -2.01 -18.47
N VAL A 61 7.07 -1.13 -17.69
CA VAL A 61 6.35 -1.52 -16.47
C VAL A 61 5.03 -2.22 -16.78
N SER A 62 4.31 -1.82 -17.85
CA SER A 62 3.02 -2.41 -18.24
C SER A 62 3.13 -3.85 -18.74
N ALA A 63 4.33 -4.30 -19.11
CA ALA A 63 4.59 -5.68 -19.46
C ALA A 63 4.70 -6.62 -18.24
N HIS A 64 4.87 -6.07 -17.04
CA HIS A 64 5.01 -6.86 -15.82
C HIS A 64 3.64 -7.27 -15.26
N GLU A 65 3.51 -8.55 -14.86
CA GLU A 65 2.24 -9.12 -14.37
C GLU A 65 1.66 -8.46 -13.12
N ALA A 66 2.50 -7.79 -12.32
CA ALA A 66 2.11 -7.05 -11.12
C ALA A 66 1.74 -5.59 -11.38
N PHE A 67 1.82 -5.13 -12.63
CA PHE A 67 1.51 -3.75 -13.00
C PHE A 67 0.02 -3.45 -12.80
N ILE A 68 -0.24 -2.30 -12.20
CA ILE A 68 -1.58 -1.72 -12.09
C ILE A 68 -1.53 -0.39 -12.83
N ASP A 69 -2.39 -0.24 -13.83
CA ASP A 69 -2.49 1.02 -14.56
C ASP A 69 -3.35 2.02 -13.78
N SER A 70 -2.72 3.04 -13.26
CA SER A 70 -3.40 4.16 -12.58
C SER A 70 -4.13 5.10 -13.55
N GLY A 71 -3.82 5.01 -14.84
CA GLY A 71 -4.26 5.96 -15.86
C GLY A 71 -3.60 7.33 -15.78
N ILE A 72 -2.60 7.51 -14.89
CA ILE A 72 -1.86 8.78 -14.73
C ILE A 72 -0.56 8.69 -15.52
N PRO A 73 -0.30 9.62 -16.45
CA PRO A 73 0.95 9.61 -17.22
C PRO A 73 2.19 9.72 -16.34
N PHE A 74 3.29 9.09 -16.75
CA PHE A 74 4.57 9.12 -16.02
C PHE A 74 5.49 10.28 -16.38
N GLU A 75 5.12 11.06 -17.40
CA GLU A 75 5.92 12.18 -17.89
C GLU A 75 6.23 13.17 -16.74
N ASP A 76 7.52 13.52 -16.60
CA ASP A 76 8.05 14.39 -15.53
C ASP A 76 7.85 13.89 -14.08
N ARG A 77 7.43 12.66 -13.89
CA ARG A 77 7.25 12.03 -12.56
C ARG A 77 8.40 11.05 -12.29
N LYS A 78 9.33 11.45 -11.47
CA LYS A 78 10.56 10.68 -11.22
C LYS A 78 10.60 10.07 -9.84
N ASN A 79 11.10 8.85 -9.76
CA ASN A 79 11.58 8.25 -8.51
C ASN A 79 13.01 8.70 -8.23
N ILE A 80 13.36 8.92 -6.97
CA ILE A 80 14.70 9.29 -6.54
C ILE A 80 15.30 8.16 -5.72
N ILE A 81 16.45 7.65 -6.15
CA ILE A 81 17.19 6.62 -5.43
C ILE A 81 18.53 7.22 -5.01
N GLY A 82 18.81 7.16 -3.71
CA GLY A 82 20.11 7.54 -3.14
C GLY A 82 20.85 6.28 -2.65
N ILE A 83 22.08 6.07 -3.11
CA ILE A 83 22.88 4.90 -2.75
C ILE A 83 24.08 5.32 -1.90
N HIS A 84 24.16 4.78 -0.69
CA HIS A 84 25.38 4.76 0.12
C HIS A 84 26.15 3.49 -0.20
N LYS A 85 27.39 3.65 -0.69
CA LYS A 85 28.24 2.51 -1.00
C LYS A 85 28.85 1.91 0.25
N GLY A 86 28.66 0.61 0.40
CA GLY A 86 29.29 -0.15 1.48
C GLY A 86 30.83 -0.19 1.36
N VAL A 87 31.48 -0.35 2.50
CA VAL A 87 32.96 -0.43 2.55
C VAL A 87 33.49 -1.83 2.24
N SER A 88 32.62 -2.82 2.12
CA SER A 88 32.95 -4.22 1.82
C SER A 88 31.84 -4.92 1.05
N ASN A 89 31.93 -6.24 0.85
CA ASN A 89 30.92 -7.06 0.19
C ASN A 89 29.83 -7.55 1.16
N GLY A 90 29.32 -6.66 2.04
CA GLY A 90 28.19 -6.97 2.91
C GLY A 90 26.88 -7.06 2.16
N LYS A 91 25.82 -7.57 2.82
CA LYS A 91 24.50 -7.65 2.21
C LYS A 91 23.91 -6.27 1.97
N SER A 92 23.30 -6.10 0.81
CA SER A 92 22.65 -4.86 0.41
C SER A 92 21.24 -4.73 0.98
N LEU A 93 20.81 -3.49 1.22
CA LEU A 93 19.50 -3.18 1.80
C LEU A 93 18.84 -2.03 1.06
N THR A 94 17.59 -2.20 0.65
CA THR A 94 16.68 -1.10 0.28
C THR A 94 15.84 -0.70 1.48
N ILE A 95 15.78 0.59 1.78
CA ILE A 95 14.80 1.17 2.69
C ILE A 95 13.94 2.12 1.87
N HIS A 96 12.66 1.77 1.80
CA HIS A 96 11.71 2.29 0.83
C HIS A 96 10.66 3.18 1.49
N GLY A 97 10.21 4.20 0.76
CA GLY A 97 9.02 4.96 1.08
C GLY A 97 8.49 5.72 -0.13
N HIS A 98 7.18 5.91 -0.16
CA HIS A 98 6.52 6.70 -1.19
C HIS A 98 6.33 8.16 -0.76
N VAL A 99 6.26 9.05 -1.74
CA VAL A 99 6.08 10.49 -1.52
C VAL A 99 4.67 10.95 -1.79
N ASP A 100 3.93 10.18 -2.58
CA ASP A 100 2.56 10.49 -2.92
C ASP A 100 1.62 10.28 -1.74
N VAL A 101 0.49 10.97 -1.77
CA VAL A 101 -0.56 10.88 -0.76
C VAL A 101 -1.92 10.92 -1.44
N VAL A 102 -2.93 10.32 -0.81
CA VAL A 102 -4.31 10.45 -1.29
C VAL A 102 -4.84 11.89 -1.08
N SER A 103 -5.86 12.26 -1.87
CA SER A 103 -6.50 13.56 -1.74
C SER A 103 -7.05 13.79 -0.32
N PRO A 104 -6.88 14.99 0.26
CA PRO A 104 -7.48 15.35 1.55
C PRO A 104 -8.97 15.75 1.43
N GLU A 105 -9.53 15.76 0.23
CA GLU A 105 -10.93 16.15 0.03
C GLU A 105 -11.95 15.17 0.69
N PRO A 106 -13.06 15.65 1.25
CA PRO A 106 -13.43 17.06 1.33
C PRO A 106 -12.76 17.77 2.53
N TYR A 107 -12.17 18.93 2.30
CA TYR A 107 -11.51 19.72 3.35
C TYR A 107 -12.43 20.07 4.55
N SER A 108 -13.74 20.14 4.32
CA SER A 108 -14.72 20.42 5.38
C SER A 108 -14.75 19.40 6.51
N ASN A 109 -14.18 18.21 6.29
CA ASN A 109 -14.14 17.14 7.30
C ASN A 109 -12.92 17.27 8.23
N TRP A 110 -11.94 18.10 7.86
CA TRP A 110 -10.75 18.33 8.67
C TRP A 110 -11.00 19.38 9.75
N THR A 111 -10.48 19.14 10.95
CA THR A 111 -10.50 20.12 12.03
C THR A 111 -9.29 21.06 11.97
N MET A 112 -8.23 20.66 11.25
CA MET A 112 -7.01 21.43 10.99
C MET A 112 -6.72 21.45 9.49
N ASP A 113 -5.84 22.38 9.05
CA ASP A 113 -5.36 22.35 7.67
C ASP A 113 -4.58 21.04 7.41
N PRO A 114 -4.98 20.21 6.41
CA PRO A 114 -4.30 18.96 6.10
C PRO A 114 -2.83 19.13 5.70
N TRP A 115 -2.39 20.35 5.45
CA TRP A 115 -1.00 20.66 5.08
C TRP A 115 -0.24 21.46 6.14
N SER A 116 -0.77 21.57 7.36
CA SER A 116 -0.15 22.38 8.42
C SER A 116 1.17 21.80 8.93
N GLY A 117 1.25 20.48 9.09
CA GLY A 117 2.36 19.83 9.78
C GLY A 117 2.45 20.25 11.25
N ASP A 118 1.32 20.59 11.89
CA ASP A 118 1.30 21.03 13.26
C ASP A 118 1.59 19.90 14.25
N ILE A 119 2.36 20.22 15.27
CA ILE A 119 2.64 19.30 16.38
C ILE A 119 1.78 19.68 17.57
N ILE A 120 0.96 18.76 18.04
CA ILE A 120 0.16 18.90 19.27
C ILE A 120 0.47 17.72 20.20
N GLY A 121 1.15 18.03 21.29
CA GLY A 121 1.66 16.99 22.19
C GLY A 121 2.69 16.10 21.48
N ASN A 122 2.42 14.79 21.43
CA ASN A 122 3.27 13.79 20.77
C ASN A 122 2.81 13.46 19.34
N LYS A 123 1.91 14.23 18.74
CA LYS A 123 1.36 13.95 17.42
C LYS A 123 1.66 15.06 16.42
N LEU A 124 2.09 14.66 15.22
CA LEU A 124 2.25 15.54 14.07
C LEU A 124 1.09 15.28 13.11
N TYR A 125 0.33 16.33 12.81
CA TYR A 125 -0.89 16.27 12.02
C TYR A 125 -0.69 16.72 10.58
N GLY A 126 -1.41 16.08 9.67
CA GLY A 126 -1.51 16.44 8.26
C GLY A 126 -1.58 15.22 7.34
N ARG A 127 -2.06 15.43 6.11
CA ARG A 127 -2.13 14.39 5.07
C ARG A 127 -0.73 13.90 4.74
N GLY A 128 -0.55 12.56 4.77
CA GLY A 128 0.72 11.91 4.55
C GLY A 128 1.66 11.94 5.75
N SER A 129 1.26 12.50 6.90
CA SER A 129 2.09 12.50 8.11
C SER A 129 2.35 11.08 8.60
N ALA A 130 1.34 10.21 8.57
CA ALA A 130 1.45 8.81 8.88
C ALA A 130 1.77 7.99 7.63
N ASP A 131 1.05 8.20 6.54
CA ASP A 131 1.09 7.43 5.30
C ASP A 131 1.65 8.25 4.14
N MET A 132 3.00 8.14 3.85
CA MET A 132 4.01 7.53 4.73
C MET A 132 5.24 8.44 4.91
N LYS A 133 5.06 9.78 4.84
CA LYS A 133 6.17 10.74 4.86
C LYS A 133 7.04 10.65 6.12
N ALA A 134 6.44 10.35 7.29
CA ALA A 134 7.24 10.15 8.51
C ALA A 134 8.13 8.92 8.40
N GLY A 135 7.64 7.81 7.84
CA GLY A 135 8.45 6.63 7.55
C GLY A 135 9.59 6.94 6.58
N LEU A 136 9.29 7.64 5.47
CA LEU A 136 10.28 8.06 4.49
C LEU A 136 11.39 8.93 5.10
N ILE A 137 11.04 9.86 5.99
CA ILE A 137 12.05 10.70 6.67
C ILE A 137 12.81 9.91 7.73
N SER A 138 12.19 8.92 8.39
CA SER A 138 12.89 7.98 9.29
C SER A 138 13.99 7.21 8.54
N ASN A 139 13.75 6.82 7.27
CA ASN A 139 14.72 6.13 6.42
C ASN A 139 15.98 6.98 6.20
N TRP A 140 15.76 8.24 5.79
CA TRP A 140 16.83 9.21 5.58
C TRP A 140 17.60 9.47 6.88
N PHE A 141 16.89 9.70 8.00
CA PHE A 141 17.52 10.05 9.27
C PHE A 141 18.29 8.87 9.89
N ALA A 142 17.80 7.63 9.69
CA ALA A 142 18.52 6.44 10.13
C ALA A 142 19.89 6.31 9.45
N LEU A 143 19.94 6.49 8.12
CA LEU A 143 21.20 6.47 7.38
C LEU A 143 22.09 7.68 7.73
N LYS A 144 21.50 8.88 7.84
CA LYS A 144 22.20 10.10 8.31
C LYS A 144 22.90 9.86 9.65
N THR A 145 22.22 9.25 10.60
CA THR A 145 22.76 8.92 11.93
C THR A 145 24.06 8.11 11.81
N LEU A 146 24.10 7.10 10.96
CA LEU A 146 25.27 6.25 10.79
C LEU A 146 26.44 6.99 10.09
N ILE A 147 26.11 7.80 9.10
CA ILE A 147 27.09 8.63 8.37
C ILE A 147 27.72 9.65 9.33
N ASP A 148 26.92 10.37 10.10
CA ASP A 148 27.39 11.40 11.03
C ASP A 148 28.20 10.81 12.19
N LEU A 149 27.89 9.59 12.62
CA LEU A 149 28.68 8.83 13.59
C LEU A 149 29.96 8.22 12.98
N GLY A 150 30.15 8.35 11.66
CA GLY A 150 31.30 7.81 10.94
C GLY A 150 31.37 6.28 10.96
N TYR A 151 30.23 5.60 11.02
CA TYR A 151 30.19 4.14 11.06
C TYR A 151 30.38 3.53 9.67
N PRO A 152 31.34 2.58 9.48
CA PRO A 152 31.56 1.94 8.20
C PRO A 152 30.48 0.88 7.95
N ILE A 153 29.51 1.16 7.08
CA ILE A 153 28.45 0.23 6.69
C ILE A 153 29.04 -0.78 5.70
N ALA A 154 28.89 -2.08 5.97
CA ALA A 154 29.55 -3.12 5.17
C ALA A 154 28.97 -3.28 3.76
N GLY A 155 27.64 -3.32 3.61
CA GLY A 155 26.93 -3.47 2.33
C GLY A 155 26.34 -2.16 1.81
N ASP A 156 25.93 -2.15 0.56
CA ASP A 156 25.24 -1.00 -0.04
C ASP A 156 23.88 -0.76 0.62
N VAL A 157 23.55 0.49 0.90
CA VAL A 157 22.23 0.91 1.36
C VAL A 157 21.59 1.80 0.30
N GLN A 158 20.40 1.43 -0.16
CA GLN A 158 19.61 2.22 -1.09
C GLN A 158 18.40 2.83 -0.36
N LEU A 159 18.26 4.15 -0.46
CA LEU A 159 17.05 4.85 -0.04
C LEU A 159 16.20 5.10 -1.27
N HIS A 160 15.03 4.50 -1.31
CA HIS A 160 14.06 4.70 -2.38
C HIS A 160 12.99 5.71 -1.94
N SER A 161 12.85 6.78 -2.72
CA SER A 161 11.76 7.75 -2.64
C SER A 161 10.94 7.63 -3.92
N VAL A 162 9.74 7.04 -3.84
CA VAL A 162 8.99 6.68 -5.04
C VAL A 162 7.65 7.39 -5.14
N ILE A 163 7.09 7.38 -6.35
CA ILE A 163 5.76 7.89 -6.69
C ILE A 163 4.74 6.75 -6.71
N GLU A 164 3.46 7.07 -6.68
CA GLU A 164 2.34 6.23 -7.15
C GLU A 164 2.07 4.96 -6.33
N GLU A 165 2.53 4.85 -5.08
CA GLU A 165 2.17 3.70 -4.23
C GLU A 165 0.67 3.62 -4.05
N GLU A 166 0.02 4.74 -3.72
CA GLU A 166 -1.41 4.90 -3.46
C GLU A 166 -2.30 4.56 -4.67
N ALA A 167 -1.70 4.55 -5.86
CA ALA A 167 -2.35 4.17 -7.11
C ALA A 167 -1.88 2.82 -7.69
N GLY A 168 -1.11 2.05 -6.90
CA GLY A 168 -0.72 0.69 -7.24
C GLY A 168 0.77 0.45 -7.44
N GLY A 169 1.64 1.44 -7.24
CA GLY A 169 3.10 1.29 -7.20
C GLY A 169 3.80 0.91 -8.52
N GLY A 170 3.05 0.87 -9.63
CA GLY A 170 3.60 0.48 -10.94
C GLY A 170 4.65 1.45 -11.46
N GLY A 171 4.40 2.75 -11.32
CA GLY A 171 5.34 3.82 -11.66
C GLY A 171 6.41 4.07 -10.58
N GLY A 172 6.20 3.54 -9.37
CA GLY A 172 7.09 3.71 -8.22
C GLY A 172 8.06 2.55 -8.03
N ALA A 173 7.77 1.74 -7.02
CA ALA A 173 8.63 0.62 -6.61
C ALA A 173 8.89 -0.37 -7.74
N LEU A 174 7.85 -0.77 -8.51
CA LEU A 174 8.04 -1.69 -9.62
C LEU A 174 9.00 -1.13 -10.66
N ALA A 175 8.85 0.14 -11.05
CA ALA A 175 9.75 0.78 -12.02
C ALA A 175 11.20 0.80 -11.55
N CYS A 176 11.45 1.05 -10.27
CA CYS A 176 12.79 1.01 -9.70
C CYS A 176 13.41 -0.40 -9.75
N LEU A 177 12.64 -1.43 -9.42
CA LEU A 177 13.08 -2.82 -9.48
C LEU A 177 13.34 -3.27 -10.92
N GLU A 178 12.48 -2.88 -11.88
CA GLU A 178 12.66 -3.12 -13.32
C GLU A 178 13.91 -2.44 -13.89
N GLU A 179 14.34 -1.32 -13.33
CA GLU A 179 15.62 -0.66 -13.70
C GLU A 179 16.84 -1.29 -13.00
N GLY A 180 16.64 -2.36 -12.22
CA GLY A 180 17.70 -3.16 -11.62
C GLY A 180 18.13 -2.70 -10.23
N PHE A 181 17.41 -1.79 -9.58
CA PHE A 181 17.67 -1.38 -8.18
C PHE A 181 17.14 -2.43 -7.20
N VAL A 182 17.70 -3.63 -7.29
CA VAL A 182 17.33 -4.81 -6.50
C VAL A 182 18.43 -5.10 -5.48
N THR A 183 18.05 -5.26 -4.21
CA THR A 183 18.97 -5.56 -3.09
C THR A 183 18.63 -6.90 -2.44
N ASP A 184 19.46 -7.34 -1.48
CA ASP A 184 19.26 -8.61 -0.78
C ASP A 184 18.13 -8.57 0.24
N GLY A 185 17.79 -7.38 0.76
CA GLY A 185 16.67 -7.14 1.66
C GLY A 185 15.96 -5.83 1.35
N TYR A 186 14.66 -5.78 1.65
CA TYR A 186 13.80 -4.63 1.35
C TYR A 186 12.87 -4.34 2.54
N ILE A 187 12.88 -3.10 3.03
CA ILE A 187 12.01 -2.64 4.11
C ILE A 187 11.18 -1.47 3.61
N SER A 188 9.85 -1.58 3.69
CA SER A 188 8.94 -0.45 3.51
C SER A 188 8.52 0.09 4.86
N THR A 189 8.59 1.41 5.04
CA THR A 189 8.32 2.06 6.34
C THR A 189 6.90 2.63 6.46
N GLU A 190 5.95 1.87 5.92
CA GLU A 190 4.52 2.12 6.08
C GLU A 190 4.07 2.16 7.55
N PRO A 191 3.02 2.93 7.91
CA PRO A 191 2.55 3.08 9.28
C PRO A 191 1.91 1.80 9.80
N HIS A 192 2.73 0.92 10.34
CA HIS A 192 2.30 -0.40 10.83
C HIS A 192 2.27 -0.52 12.36
N ASN A 193 2.20 0.64 13.08
CA ASN A 193 2.05 0.68 14.53
C ASN A 193 3.12 -0.12 15.27
N LEU A 194 4.39 -0.03 14.82
CA LEU A 194 5.54 -0.79 15.36
C LEU A 194 5.37 -2.32 15.29
N ASN A 195 4.41 -2.82 14.51
CA ASN A 195 4.29 -4.22 14.18
C ASN A 195 5.01 -4.50 12.86
N MET A 196 5.47 -5.72 12.68
CA MET A 196 6.08 -6.15 11.43
C MET A 196 5.03 -6.81 10.53
N THR A 197 4.81 -6.24 9.35
CA THR A 197 3.95 -6.82 8.34
C THR A 197 4.78 -7.61 7.33
N ILE A 198 4.45 -8.90 7.19
CA ILE A 198 5.11 -9.85 6.27
C ILE A 198 4.15 -10.48 5.27
N SER A 199 2.93 -9.96 5.20
CA SER A 199 1.94 -10.47 4.26
C SER A 199 0.86 -9.42 4.00
N HIS A 200 0.34 -9.41 2.77
CA HIS A 200 -0.91 -8.73 2.46
C HIS A 200 -1.80 -9.58 1.55
N GLY A 201 -3.11 -9.27 1.55
CA GLY A 201 -4.09 -9.93 0.73
C GLY A 201 -3.99 -9.56 -0.75
N GLY A 202 -4.35 -10.49 -1.61
CA GLY A 202 -4.69 -10.20 -2.99
C GLY A 202 -5.99 -9.38 -3.04
N ILE A 203 -6.11 -8.55 -4.07
CA ILE A 203 -7.25 -7.65 -4.25
C ILE A 203 -7.61 -7.63 -5.72
N MET A 204 -8.91 -7.74 -6.03
CA MET A 204 -9.42 -7.51 -7.39
C MET A 204 -10.70 -6.70 -7.36
N TYR A 205 -10.86 -5.82 -8.37
CA TYR A 205 -12.11 -5.13 -8.63
C TYR A 205 -12.84 -5.80 -9.77
N PHE A 206 -14.17 -5.90 -9.64
CA PHE A 206 -15.04 -6.46 -10.66
C PHE A 206 -16.28 -5.60 -10.86
N ARG A 207 -16.83 -5.69 -12.07
CA ARG A 207 -18.08 -5.04 -12.47
C ARG A 207 -19.00 -6.07 -13.09
N VAL A 208 -20.26 -6.04 -12.74
CA VAL A 208 -21.29 -6.93 -13.26
C VAL A 208 -22.34 -6.11 -13.99
N TYR A 209 -22.56 -6.43 -15.24
CA TYR A 209 -23.61 -5.82 -16.07
C TYR A 209 -24.80 -6.77 -16.20
N VAL A 210 -25.97 -6.26 -15.95
CA VAL A 210 -27.23 -6.99 -16.09
C VAL A 210 -28.14 -6.26 -17.04
N LYS A 211 -28.58 -6.95 -18.10
CA LYS A 211 -29.56 -6.44 -19.05
C LYS A 211 -30.98 -6.73 -18.60
N GLY A 212 -31.85 -5.73 -18.73
CA GLY A 212 -33.30 -5.85 -18.72
C GLY A 212 -33.90 -5.53 -20.10
N ARG A 213 -35.16 -5.19 -20.08
CA ARG A 213 -35.90 -4.66 -21.22
C ARG A 213 -36.82 -3.53 -20.75
N THR A 214 -36.61 -2.34 -21.28
CA THR A 214 -37.40 -1.15 -20.95
C THR A 214 -38.84 -1.30 -21.39
N ALA A 215 -39.74 -0.73 -20.60
CA ALA A 215 -41.18 -0.56 -20.93
C ALA A 215 -41.73 0.62 -20.12
N HIS A 216 -42.86 1.16 -20.54
CA HIS A 216 -43.59 2.13 -19.73
C HIS A 216 -44.00 1.49 -18.40
N ALA A 217 -43.89 2.20 -17.28
CA ALA A 217 -44.20 1.64 -15.97
C ALA A 217 -45.65 1.12 -15.84
N GLY A 218 -46.60 1.76 -16.52
CA GLY A 218 -48.02 1.27 -16.63
C GLY A 218 -48.16 -0.03 -17.43
N LEU A 219 -47.14 -0.44 -18.16
CA LEU A 219 -47.05 -1.67 -18.94
C LEU A 219 -45.84 -2.52 -18.46
N ALA A 220 -45.55 -2.48 -17.18
CA ALA A 220 -44.35 -3.13 -16.63
C ALA A 220 -44.24 -4.63 -16.92
N HIS A 221 -45.37 -5.31 -17.13
CA HIS A 221 -45.44 -6.72 -17.53
C HIS A 221 -44.83 -7.00 -18.92
N GLU A 222 -44.69 -5.99 -19.77
CA GLU A 222 -44.03 -6.09 -21.09
C GLU A 222 -42.52 -5.89 -20.97
N GLY A 223 -42.05 -5.34 -19.84
CA GLY A 223 -40.64 -5.08 -19.58
C GLY A 223 -39.96 -6.22 -18.83
N ILE A 224 -38.63 -6.10 -18.67
CA ILE A 224 -37.81 -6.95 -17.80
C ILE A 224 -37.01 -6.01 -16.91
N ASN A 225 -37.28 -6.00 -15.63
CA ASN A 225 -36.67 -5.09 -14.69
C ASN A 225 -35.27 -5.56 -14.31
N ALA A 226 -34.24 -4.81 -14.75
CA ALA A 226 -32.83 -5.10 -14.47
C ALA A 226 -32.50 -5.03 -12.97
N ILE A 227 -33.18 -4.16 -12.20
CA ILE A 227 -33.00 -4.09 -10.74
C ILE A 227 -33.39 -5.43 -10.09
N SER A 228 -34.57 -5.97 -10.45
CA SER A 228 -35.01 -7.25 -9.90
C SER A 228 -34.12 -8.42 -10.27
N LYS A 229 -33.47 -8.36 -11.44
CA LYS A 229 -32.47 -9.36 -11.85
C LYS A 229 -31.17 -9.20 -11.06
N MET A 230 -30.69 -7.98 -10.87
CA MET A 230 -29.46 -7.67 -10.11
C MET A 230 -29.61 -8.07 -8.62
N MET A 231 -30.79 -7.95 -8.03
CA MET A 231 -31.03 -8.34 -6.62
C MET A 231 -30.67 -9.81 -6.33
N LYS A 232 -30.83 -10.72 -7.27
CA LYS A 232 -30.42 -12.13 -7.12
C LYS A 232 -28.90 -12.26 -6.99
N ILE A 233 -28.17 -11.51 -7.83
CA ILE A 233 -26.71 -11.47 -7.84
C ILE A 233 -26.19 -10.85 -6.54
N LEU A 234 -26.76 -9.73 -6.11
CA LEU A 234 -26.42 -9.08 -4.85
C LEU A 234 -26.55 -10.05 -3.67
N SER A 235 -27.70 -10.72 -3.53
CA SER A 235 -27.92 -11.69 -2.46
C SER A 235 -26.89 -12.82 -2.46
N ALA A 236 -26.56 -13.36 -3.63
CA ALA A 236 -25.57 -14.44 -3.75
C ALA A 236 -24.14 -13.97 -3.41
N LEU A 237 -23.79 -12.75 -3.77
CA LEU A 237 -22.47 -12.18 -3.43
C LEU A 237 -22.39 -11.82 -1.94
N ASP A 238 -23.47 -11.36 -1.32
CA ASP A 238 -23.52 -11.14 0.13
C ASP A 238 -23.36 -12.46 0.88
N GLU A 239 -24.08 -13.52 0.46
CA GLU A 239 -23.93 -14.87 1.03
C GLU A 239 -22.51 -15.41 0.86
N LEU A 240 -21.86 -15.16 -0.30
CA LEU A 240 -20.46 -15.51 -0.53
C LEU A 240 -19.55 -14.72 0.42
N SER A 241 -19.80 -13.42 0.62
CA SER A 241 -19.04 -12.57 1.54
C SER A 241 -19.07 -13.12 2.97
N GLU A 242 -20.28 -13.42 3.47
CA GLU A 242 -20.47 -13.99 4.81
C GLU A 242 -19.78 -15.36 4.95
N TRP A 243 -19.96 -16.22 3.93
CA TRP A 243 -19.33 -17.55 3.95
C TRP A 243 -17.81 -17.46 3.97
N ARG A 244 -17.21 -16.60 3.12
CA ARG A 244 -15.75 -16.40 3.07
C ARG A 244 -15.24 -15.82 4.39
N ALA A 245 -15.88 -14.79 4.93
CA ALA A 245 -15.50 -14.17 6.21
C ALA A 245 -15.46 -15.19 7.37
N LYS A 246 -16.37 -16.16 7.34
CA LYS A 246 -16.46 -17.23 8.36
C LYS A 246 -15.46 -18.35 8.15
N ASN A 247 -15.24 -18.78 6.89
CA ASN A 247 -14.56 -20.05 6.59
C ASN A 247 -13.13 -19.88 6.04
N VAL A 248 -12.79 -18.72 5.48
CA VAL A 248 -11.44 -18.46 4.98
C VAL A 248 -10.63 -17.75 6.07
N LYS A 249 -9.60 -18.42 6.58
CA LYS A 249 -8.80 -17.96 7.72
C LYS A 249 -7.32 -17.96 7.39
N PHE A 250 -6.66 -16.85 7.73
CA PHE A 250 -5.23 -16.69 7.65
C PHE A 250 -4.74 -15.96 8.91
N ASP A 251 -4.01 -16.64 9.75
CA ASP A 251 -3.68 -16.19 11.13
C ASP A 251 -3.07 -14.79 11.20
N LEU A 252 -2.21 -14.43 10.24
CA LEU A 252 -1.58 -13.11 10.22
C LEU A 252 -2.61 -11.99 9.97
N PHE A 253 -3.64 -12.24 9.14
CA PHE A 253 -4.68 -11.24 8.87
C PHE A 253 -5.67 -11.13 10.01
N GLU A 254 -6.02 -12.25 10.65
CA GLU A 254 -6.86 -12.22 11.86
C GLU A 254 -6.20 -11.39 12.97
N LYS A 255 -4.86 -11.51 13.15
CA LYS A 255 -4.10 -10.69 14.10
C LYS A 255 -4.02 -9.21 13.71
N GLY A 256 -3.92 -8.91 12.42
CA GLY A 256 -3.74 -7.55 11.91
C GLY A 256 -5.04 -6.76 11.76
N SER A 257 -6.11 -7.39 11.28
CA SER A 257 -7.38 -6.73 10.93
C SER A 257 -8.63 -7.39 11.52
N GLY A 258 -8.48 -8.50 12.22
CA GLY A 258 -9.61 -9.25 12.83
C GLY A 258 -10.43 -10.08 11.83
N GLN A 259 -10.13 -9.98 10.53
CA GLN A 259 -10.79 -10.74 9.47
C GLN A 259 -9.85 -10.96 8.29
N SER A 260 -9.84 -12.17 7.74
CA SER A 260 -8.88 -12.56 6.70
C SER A 260 -9.24 -12.07 5.30
N VAL A 261 -10.53 -12.05 4.95
CA VAL A 261 -10.99 -11.69 3.61
C VAL A 261 -12.22 -10.78 3.65
N HIS A 262 -12.33 -9.92 2.65
CA HIS A 262 -13.44 -8.98 2.51
C HIS A 262 -13.96 -9.00 1.08
N LEU A 263 -15.28 -9.08 0.91
CA LEU A 263 -15.98 -8.78 -0.33
C LEU A 263 -16.86 -7.57 -0.06
N ASN A 264 -16.67 -6.49 -0.79
CA ASN A 264 -17.43 -5.27 -0.66
C ASN A 264 -18.12 -4.93 -1.98
N LEU A 265 -19.43 -4.70 -1.93
CA LEU A 265 -20.23 -4.23 -3.05
C LEU A 265 -20.36 -2.72 -2.90
N GLY A 266 -19.51 -1.98 -3.60
CA GLY A 266 -19.29 -0.55 -3.36
C GLY A 266 -20.18 0.38 -4.17
N VAL A 267 -20.60 -0.03 -5.38
CA VAL A 267 -21.38 0.81 -6.30
C VAL A 267 -22.50 0.00 -6.93
N LEU A 268 -23.72 0.55 -6.92
CA LEU A 268 -24.86 0.06 -7.68
C LEU A 268 -25.51 1.21 -8.44
N LYS A 269 -25.60 1.08 -9.77
CA LYS A 269 -26.31 2.01 -10.64
C LYS A 269 -27.36 1.26 -11.44
N ALA A 270 -28.60 1.76 -11.46
CA ALA A 270 -29.66 1.10 -12.21
C ALA A 270 -30.81 2.06 -12.52
N GLY A 271 -31.35 1.95 -13.75
CA GLY A 271 -32.46 2.77 -14.23
C GLY A 271 -32.11 4.26 -14.39
N ASP A 272 -33.02 4.99 -15.00
CA ASP A 272 -32.86 6.42 -15.33
C ASP A 272 -34.12 7.24 -15.02
N TRP A 273 -35.30 6.62 -15.06
CA TRP A 273 -36.57 7.30 -14.87
C TRP A 273 -37.61 6.44 -14.15
N VAL A 274 -38.29 7.00 -13.14
CA VAL A 274 -39.24 6.27 -12.27
C VAL A 274 -40.46 5.67 -13.03
N SER A 275 -40.81 6.23 -14.18
CA SER A 275 -41.91 5.73 -15.00
C SER A 275 -41.46 4.82 -16.15
N THR A 276 -40.23 4.33 -16.09
CA THR A 276 -39.67 3.36 -17.05
C THR A 276 -39.16 2.13 -16.32
N VAL A 277 -39.47 0.92 -16.83
CA VAL A 277 -38.86 -0.32 -16.34
C VAL A 277 -37.34 -0.27 -16.62
N PRO A 278 -36.49 -0.42 -15.62
CA PRO A 278 -35.03 -0.35 -15.82
C PRO A 278 -34.51 -1.38 -16.81
N GLY A 279 -33.81 -0.90 -17.86
CA GLY A 279 -33.21 -1.73 -18.91
C GLY A 279 -31.79 -2.19 -18.64
N GLU A 280 -31.13 -1.64 -17.60
CA GLU A 280 -29.76 -1.97 -17.23
C GLU A 280 -29.56 -1.79 -15.73
N ALA A 281 -28.65 -2.61 -15.18
CA ALA A 281 -28.11 -2.43 -13.84
C ALA A 281 -26.62 -2.79 -13.86
N ILE A 282 -25.82 -2.00 -13.13
CA ILE A 282 -24.35 -2.15 -13.02
C ILE A 282 -24.00 -2.21 -11.54
N LEU A 283 -23.29 -3.26 -11.14
CA LEU A 283 -22.73 -3.45 -9.81
C LEU A 283 -21.20 -3.43 -9.89
N GLU A 284 -20.54 -2.69 -8.99
CA GLU A 284 -19.08 -2.75 -8.85
C GLU A 284 -18.74 -3.23 -7.44
N GLY A 285 -17.76 -4.13 -7.37
CA GLY A 285 -17.30 -4.74 -6.13
C GLY A 285 -15.80 -4.92 -6.06
N ARG A 286 -15.33 -5.12 -4.83
CA ARG A 286 -13.94 -5.45 -4.48
C ARG A 286 -13.94 -6.78 -3.73
N ILE A 287 -13.08 -7.71 -4.16
CA ILE A 287 -12.85 -8.96 -3.44
C ILE A 287 -11.40 -9.08 -2.99
N GLY A 288 -11.22 -9.45 -1.72
CA GLY A 288 -9.92 -9.78 -1.13
C GLY A 288 -9.73 -11.29 -1.02
N PHE A 289 -8.47 -11.74 -1.06
CA PHE A 289 -8.11 -13.16 -0.92
C PHE A 289 -6.74 -13.33 -0.24
N ILE A 290 -6.50 -14.51 0.31
CA ILE A 290 -5.34 -14.80 1.15
C ILE A 290 -4.19 -15.44 0.36
N PRO A 291 -2.95 -15.43 0.88
CA PRO A 291 -1.88 -16.27 0.35
C PRO A 291 -2.30 -17.74 0.28
N GLY A 292 -2.03 -18.36 -0.87
CA GLY A 292 -2.49 -19.71 -1.20
C GLY A 292 -3.74 -19.77 -2.07
N GLU A 293 -4.47 -18.66 -2.21
CA GLU A 293 -5.50 -18.48 -3.23
C GLU A 293 -4.91 -17.68 -4.42
N THR A 294 -5.33 -17.98 -5.64
CA THR A 294 -4.88 -17.30 -6.86
C THR A 294 -5.97 -16.39 -7.45
N ARG A 295 -5.57 -15.40 -8.23
CA ARG A 295 -6.51 -14.53 -8.98
C ARG A 295 -7.50 -15.35 -9.80
N GLU A 296 -7.03 -16.38 -10.49
CA GLU A 296 -7.87 -17.19 -11.37
C GLU A 296 -8.91 -18.01 -10.59
N GLU A 297 -8.54 -18.59 -9.46
CA GLU A 297 -9.48 -19.31 -8.58
C GLU A 297 -10.57 -18.36 -8.05
N ILE A 298 -10.20 -17.14 -7.67
CA ILE A 298 -11.14 -16.14 -7.16
C ILE A 298 -12.05 -15.59 -8.27
N LYS A 299 -11.52 -15.38 -9.48
CA LYS A 299 -12.35 -15.02 -10.64
C LYS A 299 -13.39 -16.09 -10.93
N GLN A 300 -12.98 -17.35 -10.94
CA GLN A 300 -13.88 -18.47 -11.17
C GLN A 300 -14.94 -18.57 -10.06
N LEU A 301 -14.55 -18.39 -8.79
CA LEU A 301 -15.47 -18.40 -7.66
C LEU A 301 -16.56 -17.32 -7.78
N VAL A 302 -16.19 -16.09 -8.11
CA VAL A 302 -17.15 -14.99 -8.32
C VAL A 302 -18.05 -15.27 -9.51
N GLN A 303 -17.47 -15.72 -10.62
CA GLN A 303 -18.24 -16.07 -11.82
C GLN A 303 -19.24 -17.18 -11.56
N ASP A 304 -18.83 -18.27 -10.93
CA ASP A 304 -19.72 -19.40 -10.59
C ASP A 304 -20.86 -18.97 -9.65
N THR A 305 -20.55 -18.12 -8.66
CA THR A 305 -21.55 -17.60 -7.73
C THR A 305 -22.60 -16.79 -8.45
N ILE A 306 -22.17 -15.87 -9.32
CA ILE A 306 -23.07 -15.03 -10.12
C ILE A 306 -23.92 -15.90 -11.06
N MET A 307 -23.30 -16.80 -11.81
CA MET A 307 -24.01 -17.63 -12.79
C MET A 307 -25.00 -18.59 -12.12
N LYS A 308 -24.64 -19.17 -10.98
CA LYS A 308 -25.56 -20.02 -10.20
C LYS A 308 -26.76 -19.26 -9.67
N SER A 309 -26.61 -18.00 -9.27
CA SER A 309 -27.69 -17.17 -8.72
C SER A 309 -28.81 -16.88 -9.72
N VAL A 310 -28.50 -16.94 -10.99
CA VAL A 310 -29.45 -16.64 -12.09
C VAL A 310 -29.91 -17.86 -12.87
N LEU A 311 -29.43 -19.05 -12.51
CA LEU A 311 -29.75 -20.28 -13.19
C LEU A 311 -31.29 -20.56 -13.17
N GLY A 312 -31.85 -20.87 -14.34
CA GLY A 312 -33.29 -21.12 -14.51
C GLY A 312 -34.14 -19.84 -14.60
N ASP A 313 -33.51 -18.67 -14.66
CA ASP A 313 -34.22 -17.43 -15.01
C ASP A 313 -34.28 -17.32 -16.54
N GLU A 314 -35.46 -17.51 -17.13
CA GLU A 314 -35.66 -17.56 -18.59
C GLU A 314 -35.06 -16.37 -19.36
N TRP A 315 -35.00 -15.17 -18.73
CA TRP A 315 -34.43 -14.01 -19.34
C TRP A 315 -32.89 -14.04 -19.22
N MET A 316 -32.37 -14.33 -18.03
CA MET A 316 -30.93 -14.37 -17.74
C MET A 316 -30.24 -15.53 -18.45
N ASP A 317 -30.94 -16.65 -18.69
CA ASP A 317 -30.42 -17.76 -19.50
C ASP A 317 -30.12 -17.32 -20.96
N LYS A 318 -30.90 -16.37 -21.49
CA LYS A 318 -30.70 -15.78 -22.84
C LYS A 318 -29.84 -14.52 -22.85
N ASN A 319 -29.77 -13.87 -21.73
CA ASN A 319 -29.02 -12.61 -21.52
C ASN A 319 -28.19 -12.71 -20.24
N PRO A 320 -27.16 -13.57 -20.22
CA PRO A 320 -26.36 -13.80 -19.02
C PRO A 320 -25.68 -12.51 -18.54
N PRO A 321 -25.42 -12.39 -17.23
CA PRO A 321 -24.62 -11.29 -16.69
C PRO A 321 -23.22 -11.27 -17.34
N VAL A 322 -22.72 -10.08 -17.62
CA VAL A 322 -21.35 -9.89 -18.10
C VAL A 322 -20.50 -9.42 -16.94
N ILE A 323 -19.38 -10.10 -16.71
CA ILE A 323 -18.44 -9.77 -15.63
C ILE A 323 -17.17 -9.20 -16.26
N GLU A 324 -16.78 -8.02 -15.82
CA GLU A 324 -15.55 -7.33 -16.20
C GLU A 324 -14.65 -7.20 -14.98
N TRP A 325 -13.38 -7.56 -15.13
CA TRP A 325 -12.33 -7.29 -14.14
C TRP A 325 -11.63 -6.00 -14.55
N PHE A 326 -11.51 -5.05 -13.64
CA PHE A 326 -10.97 -3.73 -13.96
C PHE A 326 -10.14 -3.14 -12.81
N GLY A 327 -9.33 -2.14 -13.13
CA GLY A 327 -8.56 -1.38 -12.13
C GLY A 327 -7.63 -2.27 -11.30
N TRP A 328 -7.77 -2.22 -9.99
CA TRP A 328 -6.86 -2.89 -9.07
C TRP A 328 -6.91 -4.43 -9.17
N SER A 329 -5.75 -5.04 -9.40
CA SER A 329 -5.60 -6.49 -9.48
C SER A 329 -4.22 -6.91 -8.98
N THR A 330 -4.12 -7.37 -7.72
CA THR A 330 -2.86 -7.80 -7.11
C THR A 330 -2.94 -9.23 -6.62
N GLU A 331 -1.83 -9.98 -6.77
CA GLU A 331 -1.65 -11.23 -6.05
C GLU A 331 -1.41 -10.96 -4.55
N PRO A 332 -1.71 -11.94 -3.69
CA PRO A 332 -1.28 -11.87 -2.30
C PRO A 332 0.25 -11.90 -2.22
N TRP A 333 0.76 -11.33 -1.14
CA TRP A 333 2.18 -11.41 -0.82
C TRP A 333 2.37 -12.05 0.55
N TYR A 334 3.37 -12.91 0.65
CA TYR A 334 3.75 -13.58 1.90
C TYR A 334 5.25 -13.78 1.96
N GLN A 335 5.84 -13.28 3.03
CA GLN A 335 7.24 -13.51 3.39
C GLN A 335 7.32 -14.56 4.49
N ASP A 336 8.16 -15.57 4.28
CA ASP A 336 8.39 -16.64 5.27
C ASP A 336 8.94 -16.04 6.59
N PRO A 337 8.23 -16.21 7.73
CA PRO A 337 8.69 -15.73 9.03
C PRO A 337 9.99 -16.39 9.51
N GLU A 338 10.31 -17.59 9.00
CA GLU A 338 11.54 -18.31 9.34
C GLU A 338 12.77 -17.80 8.54
N ASN A 339 12.55 -16.92 7.56
CA ASN A 339 13.64 -16.36 6.78
C ASN A 339 14.63 -15.59 7.65
N PRO A 340 15.95 -15.76 7.46
CA PRO A 340 16.97 -15.06 8.25
C PRO A 340 16.83 -13.53 8.26
N PHE A 341 16.38 -12.92 7.17
CA PHE A 341 16.10 -11.48 7.07
C PHE A 341 15.03 -11.04 8.10
N VAL A 342 13.92 -11.78 8.14
CA VAL A 342 12.79 -11.52 9.05
C VAL A 342 13.20 -11.76 10.50
N LYS A 343 13.86 -12.89 10.79
CA LYS A 343 14.32 -13.22 12.16
C LYS A 343 15.28 -12.17 12.70
N LEU A 344 16.28 -11.81 11.92
CA LEU A 344 17.26 -10.80 12.32
C LEU A 344 16.59 -9.44 12.55
N PHE A 345 15.55 -9.10 11.75
CA PHE A 345 14.80 -7.85 11.94
C PHE A 345 14.05 -7.85 13.27
N ILE A 346 13.32 -8.93 13.60
CA ILE A 346 12.59 -9.06 14.87
C ILE A 346 13.54 -8.96 16.05
N GLU A 347 14.63 -9.74 16.03
CA GLU A 347 15.63 -9.74 17.11
C GLU A 347 16.21 -8.33 17.31
N ASN A 348 16.49 -7.61 16.21
CA ASN A 348 16.98 -6.25 16.26
C ASN A 348 15.93 -5.28 16.82
N ALA A 349 14.71 -5.33 16.31
CA ALA A 349 13.65 -4.42 16.73
C ALA A 349 13.29 -4.60 18.21
N GLU A 350 13.14 -5.86 18.66
CA GLU A 350 12.89 -6.17 20.07
C GLU A 350 14.04 -5.75 20.99
N ASP A 351 15.28 -5.94 20.55
CA ASP A 351 16.46 -5.49 21.32
C ASP A 351 16.50 -3.96 21.43
N VAL A 352 16.17 -3.24 20.37
CA VAL A 352 16.21 -1.76 20.34
C VAL A 352 15.05 -1.16 21.14
N MET A 353 13.82 -1.64 20.93
CA MET A 353 12.63 -1.08 21.56
C MET A 353 12.38 -1.59 22.99
N GLY A 354 12.94 -2.75 23.33
CA GLY A 354 12.76 -3.36 24.65
C GLY A 354 11.40 -4.06 24.87
N HIS A 355 10.61 -4.23 23.81
CA HIS A 355 9.34 -4.95 23.85
C HIS A 355 9.15 -5.84 22.61
N LYS A 356 8.17 -6.74 22.65
CA LYS A 356 7.91 -7.69 21.58
C LYS A 356 7.34 -7.02 20.35
N VAL A 357 7.79 -7.49 19.18
CA VAL A 357 7.25 -7.13 17.85
C VAL A 357 6.25 -8.20 17.42
N ILE A 358 5.06 -7.79 17.05
CA ILE A 358 4.02 -8.70 16.59
C ILE A 358 4.12 -8.81 15.06
N MET A 359 4.21 -10.03 14.56
CA MET A 359 4.04 -10.29 13.12
C MET A 359 2.57 -10.30 12.76
N VAL A 360 2.22 -9.52 11.75
CA VAL A 360 0.86 -9.38 11.24
C VAL A 360 0.82 -9.47 9.72
N GLY A 361 -0.36 -9.63 9.17
CA GLY A 361 -0.68 -9.40 7.77
C GLY A 361 -1.79 -8.35 7.65
N ARG A 362 -1.97 -7.79 6.47
CA ARG A 362 -2.99 -6.78 6.19
C ARG A 362 -3.81 -7.14 4.96
N ALA A 363 -5.07 -6.71 4.94
CA ALA A 363 -5.95 -6.87 3.77
C ALA A 363 -5.72 -5.80 2.68
N GLY A 364 -4.87 -4.80 2.94
CA GLY A 364 -4.41 -3.78 1.98
C GLY A 364 -3.06 -4.16 1.36
N GLY A 365 -2.76 -3.65 0.16
CA GLY A 365 -1.47 -3.84 -0.49
C GLY A 365 -0.38 -2.92 0.08
N ASN A 366 0.87 -3.19 -0.25
CA ASN A 366 2.03 -2.32 -0.06
C ASN A 366 3.13 -2.68 -1.07
N ASP A 367 4.11 -1.82 -1.24
CA ASP A 367 5.16 -2.00 -2.25
C ASP A 367 6.16 -3.12 -1.97
N ALA A 368 6.27 -3.62 -0.73
CA ALA A 368 7.13 -4.76 -0.42
C ALA A 368 6.72 -6.03 -1.19
N ARG A 369 5.47 -6.11 -1.69
CA ARG A 369 4.98 -7.21 -2.53
C ARG A 369 5.80 -7.44 -3.79
N PHE A 370 6.39 -6.39 -4.35
CA PHE A 370 7.13 -6.52 -5.59
C PHE A 370 8.39 -7.38 -5.43
N THR A 371 8.95 -7.50 -4.21
CA THR A 371 10.15 -8.31 -3.95
C THR A 371 9.99 -9.79 -4.33
N GLN A 372 8.76 -10.33 -4.26
CA GLN A 372 8.48 -11.74 -4.60
C GLN A 372 8.78 -12.06 -6.06
N TYR A 373 8.63 -11.10 -6.97
CA TYR A 373 8.89 -11.28 -8.40
C TYR A 373 10.39 -11.30 -8.73
N TYR A 374 11.23 -10.84 -7.81
CA TYR A 374 12.69 -10.79 -7.95
C TYR A 374 13.41 -11.80 -7.05
N GLY A 375 12.65 -12.67 -6.37
CA GLY A 375 13.22 -13.65 -5.42
C GLY A 375 13.94 -13.03 -4.25
N LYS A 376 13.52 -11.83 -3.82
CA LYS A 376 14.12 -11.09 -2.73
C LYS A 376 13.21 -11.03 -1.50
N GLN A 377 13.82 -10.68 -0.36
CA GLN A 377 13.14 -10.63 0.93
C GLN A 377 12.56 -9.25 1.18
N GLY A 378 11.34 -9.19 1.70
CA GLY A 378 10.67 -7.94 2.01
C GLY A 378 9.93 -7.99 3.35
N LEU A 379 9.80 -6.85 4.00
CA LEU A 379 8.92 -6.64 5.15
C LEU A 379 8.49 -5.18 5.23
N CYS A 380 7.43 -4.92 5.99
CA CYS A 380 7.03 -3.57 6.34
C CYS A 380 7.12 -3.37 7.85
N PHE A 381 7.66 -2.23 8.25
CA PHE A 381 7.74 -1.82 9.65
C PHE A 381 7.80 -0.30 9.73
N GLY A 382 6.89 0.32 10.45
CA GLY A 382 6.88 1.78 10.54
C GLY A 382 6.07 2.31 11.72
N PRO A 383 5.93 3.65 11.80
CA PRO A 383 5.44 4.34 12.98
C PRO A 383 3.96 4.07 13.29
N ILE A 384 3.52 4.58 14.43
CA ILE A 384 2.11 4.59 14.83
C ILE A 384 1.44 5.75 14.13
N GLY A 385 0.44 5.41 13.30
CA GLY A 385 -0.40 6.37 12.59
C GLY A 385 -1.86 6.24 12.96
N GLU A 386 -2.58 7.35 12.89
CA GLU A 386 -4.03 7.39 13.07
C GLU A 386 -4.69 8.07 11.87
N ASN A 387 -5.92 7.66 11.57
CA ASN A 387 -6.77 8.26 10.53
C ASN A 387 -6.14 8.29 9.11
N MET A 388 -5.31 7.31 8.77
CA MET A 388 -4.75 7.18 7.42
C MET A 388 -5.89 7.21 6.38
N HIS A 389 -5.72 7.97 5.29
CA HIS A 389 -6.73 8.27 4.27
C HIS A 389 -7.96 9.05 4.78
N GLY A 390 -8.07 9.28 6.09
CA GLY A 390 -9.15 10.05 6.73
C GLY A 390 -8.76 11.50 7.02
N PRO A 391 -9.71 12.32 7.56
CA PRO A 391 -9.39 13.62 8.08
C PRO A 391 -8.60 13.53 9.40
N ASP A 392 -7.85 14.59 9.70
CA ASP A 392 -7.01 14.69 10.91
C ASP A 392 -6.01 13.54 11.06
N GLU A 393 -5.46 13.07 9.92
CA GLU A 393 -4.39 12.12 9.90
C GLU A 393 -3.21 12.61 10.73
N CYS A 394 -2.63 11.72 11.55
CA CYS A 394 -1.47 12.06 12.36
C CYS A 394 -0.54 10.88 12.62
N VAL A 395 0.73 11.19 12.92
CA VAL A 395 1.76 10.24 13.33
C VAL A 395 2.23 10.53 14.75
N HIS A 396 2.53 9.48 15.50
CA HIS A 396 3.10 9.59 16.85
C HIS A 396 4.63 9.78 16.77
N LEU A 397 5.13 10.90 17.26
CA LEU A 397 6.53 11.29 17.12
C LEU A 397 7.53 10.39 17.88
N ASP A 398 7.15 9.88 19.04
CA ASP A 398 7.96 8.89 19.78
C ASP A 398 8.15 7.61 18.97
N SER A 399 7.11 7.14 18.28
CA SER A 399 7.22 5.96 17.42
C SER A 399 8.09 6.19 16.19
N VAL A 400 8.15 7.43 15.68
CA VAL A 400 9.07 7.81 14.60
C VAL A 400 10.53 7.70 15.06
N VAL A 401 10.83 8.14 16.29
CA VAL A 401 12.15 7.99 16.93
C VAL A 401 12.50 6.51 17.08
N GLU A 402 11.54 5.68 17.52
CA GLU A 402 11.75 4.22 17.65
C GLU A 402 12.05 3.56 16.30
N VAL A 403 11.26 3.85 15.25
CA VAL A 403 11.50 3.33 13.90
C VAL A 403 12.88 3.72 13.40
N THR A 404 13.27 4.98 13.57
CA THR A 404 14.59 5.48 13.17
C THR A 404 15.73 4.72 13.88
N ASN A 405 15.58 4.48 15.18
CA ASN A 405 16.54 3.69 15.97
C ASN A 405 16.62 2.23 15.48
N VAL A 406 15.47 1.60 15.24
CA VAL A 406 15.42 0.21 14.74
C VAL A 406 16.11 0.10 13.39
N LEU A 407 15.81 1.02 12.45
CA LEU A 407 16.40 1.02 11.12
C LEU A 407 17.92 1.23 11.16
N ALA A 408 18.41 2.23 11.91
CA ALA A 408 19.84 2.50 12.01
C ALA A 408 20.62 1.27 12.54
N ASN A 409 20.11 0.62 13.57
CA ASN A 409 20.73 -0.60 14.10
C ASN A 409 20.62 -1.78 13.11
N TYR A 410 19.48 -1.92 12.39
CA TYR A 410 19.30 -3.01 11.44
C TYR A 410 20.19 -2.89 10.20
N ILE A 411 20.39 -1.69 9.66
CA ILE A 411 21.34 -1.44 8.54
C ILE A 411 22.69 -2.10 8.84
N ILE A 412 23.20 -1.90 10.04
CA ILE A 412 24.50 -2.47 10.46
C ILE A 412 24.41 -3.99 10.54
N LYS A 413 23.48 -4.52 11.36
CA LYS A 413 23.35 -5.96 11.58
C LYS A 413 23.12 -6.75 10.29
N TRP A 414 22.29 -6.21 9.38
CA TRP A 414 22.02 -6.84 8.09
C TRP A 414 23.23 -6.82 7.18
N SER A 415 23.91 -5.69 7.06
CA SER A 415 25.07 -5.57 6.17
C SER A 415 26.26 -6.42 6.61
N GLU A 416 26.34 -6.79 7.89
CA GLU A 416 27.40 -7.62 8.47
C GLU A 416 27.03 -9.12 8.56
N SER A 417 25.77 -9.52 8.22
CA SER A 417 25.23 -10.87 8.43
C SER A 417 25.56 -11.91 7.35
#